data_36927c44021becf3c96ce89bc9f30bdd
#
_entry.id   36927c44021becf3c96ce89bc9f30bdd
#
_cell.length_a   1.000
_cell.length_b   1.000
_cell.length_c   1.000
_cell.angle_alpha   90.00
_cell.angle_beta   90.00
_cell.angle_gamma   90.00
#
_symmetry.space_group_name_H-M   'P 1'
#
loop_
_entity.id
_entity.type
_entity.pdbx_description
1 polymer ?
#
loop_
_entity_poly.entity_id
_entity_poly.type
_entity_poly.pdbx_seq_one_letter_code
_entity_poly.pdbx_strand_id
1 'polypeptide(L)' 'MKNINDLTPAKKEFVVLASKKFGDGAILTRNQINEFAKEAGVPAPSWLKKNEYRVGHGQYQLPTD' A
#
# COMPACT_ATOMS: atom_id res chain seq x y z
N MET A 1 -11.61 1.01 8.06
CA MET A 1 -10.57 0.87 7.05
C MET A 1 -10.73 1.94 5.98
N LYS A 2 -9.64 2.56 5.55
CA LYS A 2 -9.72 3.62 4.54
C LYS A 2 -10.04 3.04 3.17
N ASN A 3 -10.93 3.72 2.45
CA ASN A 3 -11.28 3.35 1.09
C ASN A 3 -10.25 3.95 0.14
N ILE A 4 -9.96 3.27 -0.97
CA ILE A 4 -9.00 3.75 -1.97
C ILE A 4 -9.41 5.12 -2.52
N ASN A 5 -10.70 5.41 -2.57
CA ASN A 5 -11.20 6.70 -3.07
C ASN A 5 -10.92 7.88 -2.14
N ASP A 6 -10.55 7.61 -0.89
CA ASP A 6 -10.17 8.64 0.08
C ASP A 6 -8.72 9.07 -0.07
N LEU A 7 -7.97 8.43 -0.96
CA LEU A 7 -6.55 8.71 -1.15
C LEU A 7 -6.32 9.81 -2.18
N THR A 8 -5.21 10.52 -2.02
CA THR A 8 -4.76 11.46 -3.05
C THR A 8 -4.38 10.68 -4.32
N PRO A 9 -4.35 11.34 -5.51
CA PRO A 9 -3.97 10.64 -6.74
C PRO A 9 -2.63 9.91 -6.66
N ALA A 10 -1.64 10.52 -6.01
CA ALA A 10 -0.32 9.89 -5.88
C ALA A 10 -0.37 8.62 -5.05
N LYS A 11 -1.12 8.64 -3.94
CA LYS A 11 -1.28 7.46 -3.09
C LYS A 11 -2.08 6.38 -3.80
N LYS A 12 -3.13 6.78 -4.52
CA LYS A 12 -3.97 5.87 -5.27
C LYS A 12 -3.17 5.16 -6.36
N GLU A 13 -2.27 5.87 -7.03
CA GLU A 13 -1.41 5.27 -8.05
C GLU A 13 -0.56 4.14 -7.49
N PHE A 14 0.05 4.35 -6.33
CA PHE A 14 0.82 3.30 -5.67
C PHE A 14 -0.04 2.07 -5.39
N VAL A 15 -1.24 2.28 -4.85
CA VAL A 15 -2.16 1.18 -4.53
C VAL A 15 -2.56 0.42 -5.79
N VAL A 16 -2.86 1.12 -6.87
CA VAL A 16 -3.23 0.50 -8.14
C VAL A 16 -2.10 -0.37 -8.67
N LEU A 17 -0.87 0.14 -8.68
CA LEU A 17 0.30 -0.62 -9.13
C LEU A 17 0.55 -1.84 -8.26
N ALA A 18 0.46 -1.67 -6.94
CA ALA A 18 0.68 -2.77 -6.01
C ALA A 18 -0.42 -3.83 -6.15
N SER A 19 -1.66 -3.41 -6.35
CA SER A 19 -2.78 -4.34 -6.55
C SER A 19 -2.62 -5.17 -7.81
N LYS A 20 -2.03 -4.61 -8.85
CA LYS A 20 -1.75 -5.36 -10.07
C LYS A 20 -0.70 -6.44 -9.86
N LYS A 21 0.26 -6.19 -8.99
CA LYS A 21 1.34 -7.14 -8.73
C LYS A 21 0.95 -8.18 -7.67
N PHE A 22 0.32 -7.74 -6.58
CA PHE A 22 0.05 -8.59 -5.43
C PHE A 22 -1.41 -9.01 -5.28
N GLY A 23 -2.33 -8.31 -5.94
CA GLY A 23 -3.77 -8.54 -5.84
C GLY A 23 -4.48 -7.47 -5.01
N ASP A 24 -5.78 -7.35 -5.21
CA ASP A 24 -6.59 -6.39 -4.47
C ASP A 24 -6.63 -6.74 -2.99
N GLY A 25 -6.40 -5.75 -2.14
CA GLY A 25 -6.44 -5.95 -0.71
C GLY A 25 -5.31 -6.83 -0.17
N ALA A 26 -4.22 -6.97 -0.92
CA ALA A 26 -3.08 -7.81 -0.51
C ALA A 26 -2.45 -7.29 0.77
N ILE A 27 -1.96 -8.22 1.59
CA ILE A 27 -1.25 -7.90 2.81
C ILE A 27 0.25 -7.95 2.51
N LEU A 28 0.93 -6.83 2.77
CA LEU A 28 2.35 -6.69 2.50
C LEU A 28 3.12 -6.40 3.78
N THR A 29 4.34 -6.92 3.85
CA THR A 29 5.25 -6.54 4.94
C THR A 29 5.88 -5.20 4.63
N ARG A 30 6.47 -4.57 5.67
CA ARG A 30 7.19 -3.31 5.50
C ARG A 30 8.26 -3.43 4.40
N ASN A 31 9.02 -4.52 4.40
CA ASN A 31 10.07 -4.74 3.41
C ASN A 31 9.50 -4.84 2.00
N GLN A 32 8.40 -5.54 1.84
CA GLN A 32 7.75 -5.68 0.54
C GLN A 32 7.27 -4.33 0.02
N ILE A 33 6.72 -3.50 0.89
CA ILE A 33 6.26 -2.16 0.52
C ILE A 33 7.44 -1.31 0.04
N ASN A 34 8.54 -1.31 0.79
CA ASN A 34 9.73 -0.53 0.45
C ASN A 34 10.37 -1.01 -0.86
N GLU A 35 10.50 -2.30 -1.04
CA GLU A 35 11.09 -2.87 -2.25
C GLU A 35 10.23 -2.60 -3.46
N PHE A 36 8.91 -2.73 -3.32
CA PHE A 36 8.01 -2.45 -4.43
C PHE A 36 8.06 -0.96 -4.82
N ALA A 37 8.09 -0.06 -3.86
CA ALA A 37 8.19 1.37 -4.13
C ALA A 37 9.48 1.68 -4.90
N LYS A 38 10.60 1.07 -4.49
CA LYS A 38 11.88 1.23 -5.15
C LYS A 38 11.85 0.69 -6.57
N GLU A 39 11.26 -0.47 -6.76
CA GLU A 39 11.13 -1.09 -8.08
C GLU A 39 10.26 -0.26 -9.01
N ALA A 40 9.16 0.29 -8.49
CA ALA A 40 8.25 1.12 -9.26
C ALA A 40 8.76 2.54 -9.49
N GLY A 41 9.85 2.92 -8.82
CA GLY A 41 10.41 4.26 -8.94
C GLY A 41 9.58 5.34 -8.28
N VAL A 42 8.83 4.99 -7.24
CA VAL A 42 7.99 5.94 -6.49
C VAL A 42 8.50 6.03 -5.04
N PRO A 43 8.21 7.14 -4.34
CA PRO A 43 8.59 7.27 -2.93
C PRO A 43 7.94 6.20 -2.09
N ALA A 44 8.64 5.70 -1.07
CA ALA A 44 8.09 4.72 -0.16
C ALA A 44 6.86 5.32 0.55
N PRO A 45 5.73 4.59 0.60
CA PRO A 45 4.49 5.13 1.14
C PRO A 45 4.47 5.07 2.68
N SER A 46 5.01 6.10 3.33
CA SER A 46 4.98 6.15 4.78
C SER A 46 3.54 6.17 5.32
N TRP A 47 2.62 6.72 4.54
CA TRP A 47 1.20 6.77 4.92
C TRP A 47 0.59 5.36 5.05
N LEU A 48 1.06 4.40 4.27
CA LEU A 48 0.56 3.03 4.31
C LEU A 48 1.04 2.28 5.56
N LYS A 49 2.14 2.72 6.15
CA LYS A 49 2.72 2.10 7.33
C LYS A 49 2.08 2.58 8.64
N LYS A 50 0.91 3.20 8.55
CA LYS A 50 0.17 3.67 9.72
C LYS A 50 -0.80 2.61 10.23
N ASN A 51 -1.26 2.79 11.46
CA ASN A 51 -2.17 1.84 12.11
C ASN A 51 -3.46 1.61 11.33
N GLU A 52 -3.89 2.59 10.53
CA GLU A 52 -5.11 2.48 9.72
C GLU A 52 -5.07 1.28 8.78
N TYR A 53 -3.89 0.92 8.31
CA TYR A 53 -3.72 -0.17 7.34
C TYR A 53 -3.09 -1.40 7.95
N ARG A 54 -2.68 -1.32 9.20
CA ARG A 54 -1.98 -2.41 9.87
C ARG A 54 -2.96 -3.53 10.23
N VAL A 55 -2.66 -4.74 9.78
CA VAL A 55 -3.49 -5.92 10.08
C VAL A 55 -2.76 -6.93 10.98
N GLY A 56 -1.48 -6.71 11.22
CA GLY A 56 -0.69 -7.56 12.09
C GLY A 56 0.66 -6.92 12.36
N HIS A 57 1.51 -7.61 13.10
CA HIS A 57 2.84 -7.10 13.41
C HIS A 57 3.68 -6.98 12.15
N GLY A 58 3.98 -5.74 11.75
CA GLY A 58 4.76 -5.48 10.53
C GLY A 58 4.04 -5.80 9.24
N GLN A 59 2.71 -6.00 9.29
CA GLN A 59 1.91 -6.32 8.12
C GLN A 59 0.86 -5.24 7.87
N TYR A 60 0.71 -4.86 6.61
CA TYR A 60 -0.18 -3.79 6.19
C TYR A 60 -1.00 -4.24 5.00
N GLN A 61 -2.29 -3.91 5.01
CA GLN A 61 -3.21 -4.29 3.93
C GLN A 61 -3.46 -3.11 3.01
N LEU A 62 -3.40 -3.37 1.70
CA LEU A 62 -3.71 -2.34 0.70
C LEU A 62 -5.19 -1.96 0.81
N PRO A 63 -5.51 -0.65 0.76
CA PRO A 63 -6.91 -0.22 0.75
C PRO A 63 -7.59 -0.65 -0.55
N THR A 64 -8.87 -0.93 -0.47
CA THR A 64 -9.69 -1.33 -1.63
C THR A 64 -10.94 -0.47 -1.70
N ASP A 65 -11.63 -0.58 -2.80
CA ASP A 65 -12.94 0.08 -2.95
C ASP A 65 -14.02 -0.55 -2.05
#